data_4f1c65045d3f7dbe9ed1c089938f8e9f
#
_entry.id   4f1c65045d3f7dbe9ed1c089938f8e9f
#
_cell.length_a   1.000
_cell.length_b   1.000
_cell.length_c   1.000
_cell.angle_alpha   90.00
_cell.angle_beta   90.00
_cell.angle_gamma   90.00
#
_symmetry.space_group_name_H-M   'P 1'
#
loop_
_entity.id
_entity.type
_entity.pdbx_description
1 polymer ?
#
loop_
_entity_poly.entity_id
_entity_poly.type
_entity_poly.pdbx_seq_one_letter_code
_entity_poly.pdbx_strand_id
1 'polypeptide(L)'
;GADFYTSVSLKEKVFSGLILAAAKKMLSDAGENPDCFEFYEIGAEPETQIIEGSKTARIGEKIEIPPNAIVISNELLDSRPFERFAFLNGQWRKRMISAKPLPNGKVRIVETLEAPSDAELSAILKYFPNAREGFLLDISFDAIDLFGKICAQNWRGILIFADYFRSCAELMEIPSGTARAYESHKDSTELFLRAGARDITHSPCFEPLLDTAKTSGFSVNPLVSQGDFFMRESTDYIRTLAESQDAFDTRKRELAQLLSPVFMGEVFRIMSATRL
;
A
#
# COMPACT_ATOMS: atom_id res chain seq x y z
N GLY A 1 6.63 -14.66 -14.88
CA GLY A 1 7.33 -14.42 -13.63
C GLY A 1 7.01 -13.01 -13.16
N ALA A 2 6.81 -12.80 -11.88
CA ALA A 2 6.50 -11.47 -11.35
C ALA A 2 7.67 -10.53 -11.63
N ASP A 3 7.36 -9.34 -12.16
CA ASP A 3 8.37 -8.31 -12.48
C ASP A 3 8.84 -7.54 -11.23
N PHE A 4 8.35 -7.96 -10.03
CA PHE A 4 8.63 -7.31 -8.74
C PHE A 4 9.25 -8.28 -7.73
N TYR A 5 10.11 -7.74 -6.89
CA TYR A 5 10.46 -8.33 -5.60
C TYR A 5 9.55 -7.71 -4.55
N THR A 6 8.53 -8.45 -4.11
CA THR A 6 7.70 -8.07 -2.99
C THR A 6 8.26 -8.62 -1.69
N SER A 7 7.89 -8.02 -0.54
CA SER A 7 8.28 -8.54 0.78
C SER A 7 7.80 -9.99 0.97
N VAL A 8 6.72 -10.39 0.30
CA VAL A 8 6.13 -11.74 0.36
C VAL A 8 6.87 -12.74 -0.52
N SER A 9 7.51 -12.29 -1.59
CA SER A 9 8.25 -13.16 -2.54
C SER A 9 9.59 -13.69 -2.00
N LEU A 10 10.01 -13.23 -0.82
CA LEU A 10 11.23 -13.67 -0.18
C LEU A 10 11.08 -15.11 0.34
N LYS A 11 12.08 -15.96 0.04
CA LYS A 11 11.98 -17.42 0.19
C LYS A 11 11.90 -17.92 1.64
N GLU A 12 12.54 -17.22 2.56
CA GLU A 12 12.73 -17.69 3.94
C GLU A 12 11.55 -17.34 4.87
N LYS A 13 10.51 -16.71 4.32
CA LYS A 13 9.29 -16.33 5.07
C LYS A 13 9.55 -15.46 6.31
N VAL A 14 10.64 -14.69 6.33
CA VAL A 14 10.97 -13.81 7.46
C VAL A 14 9.92 -12.71 7.59
N PHE A 15 9.40 -12.18 6.49
CA PHE A 15 8.31 -11.21 6.50
C PHE A 15 7.07 -11.75 7.24
N SER A 16 6.68 -13.00 6.97
CA SER A 16 5.58 -13.68 7.68
C SER A 16 5.83 -13.73 9.19
N GLY A 17 7.04 -14.09 9.59
CA GLY A 17 7.43 -14.13 11.01
C GLY A 17 7.38 -12.77 11.69
N LEU A 18 7.82 -11.71 11.00
CA LEU A 18 7.76 -10.33 11.47
C LEU A 18 6.31 -9.85 11.64
N ILE A 19 5.45 -10.10 10.66
CA ILE A 19 4.01 -9.75 10.73
C ILE A 19 3.33 -10.51 11.88
N LEU A 20 3.59 -11.82 12.00
CA LEU A 20 3.03 -12.64 13.08
C LEU A 20 3.44 -12.14 14.47
N ALA A 21 4.72 -11.82 14.65
CA ALA A 21 5.25 -11.29 15.90
C ALA A 21 4.65 -9.92 16.23
N ALA A 22 4.60 -9.01 15.25
CA ALA A 22 4.00 -7.69 15.41
C ALA A 22 2.53 -7.78 15.82
N ALA A 23 1.74 -8.59 15.10
CA ALA A 23 0.32 -8.75 15.37
C ALA A 23 0.06 -9.28 16.78
N LYS A 24 0.81 -10.32 17.19
CA LYS A 24 0.70 -10.89 18.54
C LYS A 24 1.06 -9.87 19.62
N LYS A 25 2.15 -9.13 19.43
CA LYS A 25 2.56 -8.10 20.38
C LYS A 25 1.51 -7.00 20.50
N MET A 26 1.02 -6.45 19.38
CA MET A 26 0.02 -5.38 19.37
C MET A 26 -1.27 -5.78 20.10
N LEU A 27 -1.75 -7.02 19.91
CA LEU A 27 -2.92 -7.53 20.64
C LEU A 27 -2.62 -7.72 22.13
N SER A 28 -1.48 -8.31 22.46
CA SER A 28 -1.09 -8.51 23.87
C SER A 28 -0.91 -7.20 24.62
N ASP A 29 -0.30 -6.20 24.00
CA ASP A 29 -0.14 -4.85 24.57
C ASP A 29 -1.50 -4.15 24.80
N ALA A 30 -2.50 -4.50 24.02
CA ALA A 30 -3.88 -4.05 24.19
C ALA A 30 -4.70 -4.89 25.20
N GLY A 31 -4.09 -5.89 25.83
CA GLY A 31 -4.74 -6.77 26.83
C GLY A 31 -5.59 -7.88 26.21
N GLU A 32 -5.47 -8.13 24.90
CA GLU A 32 -6.20 -9.16 24.19
C GLU A 32 -5.39 -10.47 24.09
N ASN A 33 -6.10 -11.60 24.02
CA ASN A 33 -5.46 -12.87 23.70
C ASN A 33 -5.33 -13.02 22.17
N PRO A 34 -4.10 -13.02 21.60
CA PRO A 34 -3.90 -13.13 20.15
C PRO A 34 -4.51 -14.39 19.53
N ASP A 35 -4.62 -15.49 20.25
CA ASP A 35 -5.16 -16.75 19.74
C ASP A 35 -6.69 -16.70 19.51
N CYS A 36 -7.36 -15.63 19.97
CA CYS A 36 -8.78 -15.37 19.71
C CYS A 36 -9.04 -14.63 18.39
N PHE A 37 -7.99 -14.31 17.63
CA PHE A 37 -8.10 -13.55 16.38
C PHE A 37 -7.61 -14.38 15.20
N GLU A 38 -8.35 -14.29 14.08
CA GLU A 38 -8.01 -14.98 12.85
C GLU A 38 -7.23 -14.06 11.90
N PHE A 39 -6.18 -14.57 11.27
CA PHE A 39 -5.50 -13.86 10.19
C PHE A 39 -6.37 -13.84 8.94
N TYR A 40 -6.51 -12.64 8.36
CA TYR A 40 -7.25 -12.41 7.13
C TYR A 40 -6.41 -11.53 6.19
N GLU A 41 -5.96 -12.11 5.09
CA GLU A 41 -5.13 -11.43 4.10
C GLU A 41 -5.99 -10.89 2.95
N ILE A 42 -5.85 -9.60 2.64
CA ILE A 42 -6.54 -8.94 1.53
C ILE A 42 -5.52 -8.62 0.44
N GLY A 43 -5.84 -9.00 -0.79
CA GLY A 43 -4.94 -8.84 -1.93
C GLY A 43 -3.91 -9.97 -2.05
N ALA A 44 -4.19 -11.14 -1.45
CA ALA A 44 -3.30 -12.29 -1.54
C ALA A 44 -2.99 -12.68 -2.99
N GLU A 45 -1.71 -12.94 -3.27
CA GLU A 45 -1.29 -13.46 -4.57
C GLU A 45 -1.78 -14.90 -4.78
N PRO A 46 -1.92 -15.37 -6.04
CA PRO A 46 -2.51 -16.68 -6.33
C PRO A 46 -1.85 -17.88 -5.66
N GLU A 47 -0.54 -17.83 -5.45
CA GLU A 47 0.27 -18.96 -4.97
C GLU A 47 1.01 -18.65 -3.66
N THR A 48 0.85 -17.45 -3.11
CA THR A 48 1.62 -17.00 -1.95
C THR A 48 0.71 -16.38 -0.92
N GLN A 49 0.85 -16.78 0.35
CA GLN A 49 0.19 -16.17 1.50
C GLN A 49 1.23 -15.57 2.45
N ILE A 50 0.95 -14.41 3.01
CA ILE A 50 1.81 -13.83 4.06
C ILE A 50 1.84 -14.77 5.26
N ILE A 51 0.68 -15.21 5.73
CA ILE A 51 0.56 -16.19 6.81
C ILE A 51 -0.05 -17.47 6.27
N GLU A 52 0.68 -18.57 6.33
CA GLU A 52 0.22 -19.87 5.84
C GLU A 52 -1.06 -20.32 6.56
N GLY A 53 -2.06 -20.69 5.77
CA GLY A 53 -3.37 -21.09 6.29
C GLY A 53 -4.28 -19.97 6.74
N SER A 54 -3.90 -18.69 6.53
CA SER A 54 -4.81 -17.56 6.75
C SER A 54 -6.01 -17.61 5.79
N LYS A 55 -7.13 -17.04 6.20
CA LYS A 55 -8.21 -16.72 5.26
C LYS A 55 -7.74 -15.60 4.33
N THR A 56 -8.14 -15.68 3.07
CA THR A 56 -7.71 -14.70 2.05
C THR A 56 -8.89 -14.16 1.27
N ALA A 57 -8.74 -12.93 0.78
CA ALA A 57 -9.54 -12.38 -0.31
C ALA A 57 -8.60 -11.85 -1.39
N ARG A 58 -8.70 -12.37 -2.60
CA ARG A 58 -7.93 -11.92 -3.76
C ARG A 58 -8.60 -10.71 -4.41
N ILE A 59 -7.88 -10.04 -5.28
CA ILE A 59 -8.44 -8.94 -6.07
C ILE A 59 -9.66 -9.45 -6.86
N GLY A 60 -10.81 -8.76 -6.69
CA GLY A 60 -12.08 -9.12 -7.33
C GLY A 60 -12.94 -10.11 -6.54
N GLU A 61 -12.43 -10.72 -5.48
CA GLU A 61 -13.22 -11.56 -4.59
C GLU A 61 -13.97 -10.73 -3.53
N LYS A 62 -15.02 -11.34 -2.97
CA LYS A 62 -15.76 -10.74 -1.86
C LYS A 62 -14.91 -10.74 -0.59
N ILE A 63 -14.78 -9.58 0.03
CA ILE A 63 -14.08 -9.42 1.31
C ILE A 63 -15.09 -9.67 2.43
N GLU A 64 -14.90 -10.72 3.21
CA GLU A 64 -15.73 -11.09 4.36
C GLU A 64 -14.84 -11.30 5.60
N ILE A 65 -14.64 -10.24 6.37
CA ILE A 65 -13.72 -10.23 7.49
C ILE A 65 -14.35 -10.93 8.71
N PRO A 66 -13.65 -11.86 9.35
CA PRO A 66 -14.11 -12.49 10.60
C PRO A 66 -14.37 -11.46 11.73
N PRO A 67 -15.28 -11.74 12.67
CA PRO A 67 -15.59 -10.81 13.76
C PRO A 67 -14.39 -10.40 14.62
N ASN A 68 -13.44 -11.31 14.84
CA ASN A 68 -12.15 -11.02 15.48
C ASN A 68 -11.06 -11.31 14.46
N ALA A 69 -10.40 -10.27 13.95
CA ALA A 69 -9.48 -10.41 12.85
C ALA A 69 -8.16 -9.66 13.03
N ILE A 70 -7.11 -10.25 12.49
CA ILE A 70 -5.85 -9.59 12.15
C ILE A 70 -5.87 -9.42 10.63
N VAL A 71 -6.24 -8.23 10.18
CA VAL A 71 -6.35 -7.92 8.74
C VAL A 71 -5.01 -7.43 8.24
N ILE A 72 -4.46 -8.12 7.26
CA ILE A 72 -3.16 -7.82 6.68
C ILE A 72 -3.28 -7.61 5.17
N SER A 73 -2.45 -6.74 4.64
CA SER A 73 -2.31 -6.52 3.19
C SER A 73 -0.89 -6.03 2.86
N ASN A 74 -0.39 -6.44 1.71
CA ASN A 74 0.91 -6.01 1.19
C ASN A 74 0.75 -5.61 -0.28
N GLU A 75 1.20 -4.39 -0.64
CA GLU A 75 1.22 -3.90 -2.04
C GLU A 75 -0.14 -4.07 -2.75
N LEU A 76 -1.23 -3.69 -2.07
CA LEU A 76 -2.58 -3.76 -2.62
C LEU A 76 -3.07 -2.40 -3.14
N LEU A 77 -2.83 -1.35 -2.35
CA LEU A 77 -3.43 -0.05 -2.62
C LEU A 77 -2.67 0.73 -3.69
N ASP A 78 -1.37 0.50 -3.83
CA ASP A 78 -0.53 1.11 -4.86
C ASP A 78 -0.89 0.65 -6.27
N SER A 79 -1.42 -0.57 -6.40
CA SER A 79 -1.84 -1.18 -7.67
C SER A 79 -3.29 -0.86 -8.06
N ARG A 80 -4.04 -0.16 -7.21
CA ARG A 80 -5.43 0.19 -7.50
C ARG A 80 -5.51 1.27 -8.59
N PRO A 81 -6.58 1.28 -9.39
CA PRO A 81 -6.81 2.37 -10.34
C PRO A 81 -6.72 3.73 -9.67
N PHE A 82 -6.03 4.68 -10.30
CA PHE A 82 -5.87 6.03 -9.78
C PHE A 82 -6.16 7.07 -10.86
N GLU A 83 -6.52 8.25 -10.42
CA GLU A 83 -6.69 9.43 -11.24
C GLU A 83 -5.47 10.34 -11.13
N ARG A 84 -5.09 10.95 -12.25
CA ARG A 84 -4.03 11.94 -12.28
C ARG A 84 -4.61 13.33 -12.51
N PHE A 85 -4.25 14.24 -11.61
CA PHE A 85 -4.62 15.65 -11.68
C PHE A 85 -3.38 16.51 -11.88
N ALA A 86 -3.57 17.65 -12.56
CA ALA A 86 -2.54 18.68 -12.71
C ALA A 86 -3.07 20.01 -12.18
N PHE A 87 -2.27 20.74 -11.42
CA PHE A 87 -2.59 22.11 -11.01
C PHE A 87 -2.02 23.09 -12.06
N LEU A 88 -2.88 23.68 -12.87
CA LEU A 88 -2.52 24.52 -14.02
C LEU A 88 -3.35 25.78 -14.05
N ASN A 89 -2.69 26.94 -14.25
CA ASN A 89 -3.33 28.26 -14.27
C ASN A 89 -4.20 28.53 -13.04
N GLY A 90 -3.70 28.10 -11.84
CA GLY A 90 -4.39 28.28 -10.59
C GLY A 90 -5.60 27.36 -10.38
N GLN A 91 -5.77 26.32 -11.19
CA GLN A 91 -6.90 25.40 -11.12
C GLN A 91 -6.46 23.95 -11.25
N TRP A 92 -7.17 23.06 -10.56
CA TRP A 92 -7.03 21.63 -10.76
C TRP A 92 -7.67 21.18 -12.06
N ARG A 93 -6.97 20.32 -12.80
CA ARG A 93 -7.41 19.69 -14.05
C ARG A 93 -7.18 18.19 -13.96
N LYS A 94 -8.21 17.40 -14.28
CA LYS A 94 -8.11 15.96 -14.41
C LYS A 94 -7.46 15.61 -15.75
N ARG A 95 -6.42 14.78 -15.75
CA ARG A 95 -5.78 14.28 -16.97
C ARG A 95 -6.52 13.03 -17.43
N MET A 96 -7.19 13.12 -18.53
CA MET A 96 -7.90 12.03 -19.17
C MET A 96 -7.10 11.50 -20.36
N ILE A 97 -7.24 10.21 -20.63
CA ILE A 97 -6.62 9.56 -21.78
C ILE A 97 -7.69 8.98 -22.70
N SER A 98 -7.46 9.06 -23.99
CA SER A 98 -8.28 8.41 -25.01
C SER A 98 -7.41 7.73 -26.03
N ALA A 99 -7.89 6.60 -26.55
CA ALA A 99 -7.22 5.84 -27.60
C ALA A 99 -7.83 6.22 -28.96
N LYS A 100 -7.01 6.76 -29.89
CA LYS A 100 -7.45 7.08 -31.25
C LYS A 100 -6.82 6.10 -32.23
N PRO A 101 -7.61 5.34 -32.98
CA PRO A 101 -7.08 4.45 -34.01
C PRO A 101 -6.42 5.25 -35.15
N LEU A 102 -5.30 4.74 -35.63
CA LEU A 102 -4.58 5.27 -36.78
C LEU A 102 -4.82 4.40 -38.00
N PRO A 103 -4.67 4.97 -39.26
CA PRO A 103 -4.90 4.23 -40.50
C PRO A 103 -4.03 2.97 -40.67
N ASN A 104 -2.89 2.90 -40.01
CA ASN A 104 -1.96 1.76 -40.03
C ASN A 104 -2.26 0.68 -38.98
N GLY A 105 -3.44 0.69 -38.35
CA GLY A 105 -3.84 -0.24 -37.30
C GLY A 105 -3.22 0.02 -35.93
N LYS A 106 -2.36 1.03 -35.80
CA LYS A 106 -1.80 1.46 -34.49
C LYS A 106 -2.81 2.35 -33.76
N VAL A 107 -2.60 2.47 -32.45
CA VAL A 107 -3.38 3.34 -31.58
C VAL A 107 -2.49 4.48 -31.10
N ARG A 108 -3.00 5.70 -31.18
CA ARG A 108 -2.39 6.88 -30.56
C ARG A 108 -3.12 7.19 -29.27
N ILE A 109 -2.37 7.26 -28.17
CA ILE A 109 -2.89 7.78 -26.91
C ILE A 109 -2.87 9.29 -26.95
N VAL A 110 -4.00 9.91 -26.62
CA VAL A 110 -4.18 11.37 -26.57
C VAL A 110 -4.61 11.72 -25.15
N GLU A 111 -3.87 12.64 -24.54
CA GLU A 111 -4.25 13.24 -23.26
C GLU A 111 -5.13 14.48 -23.49
N THR A 112 -6.14 14.63 -22.64
CA THR A 112 -7.00 15.80 -22.54
C THR A 112 -7.11 16.25 -21.08
N LEU A 113 -7.44 17.51 -20.88
CA LEU A 113 -7.65 18.11 -19.57
C LEU A 113 -9.12 18.42 -19.40
N GLU A 114 -9.70 17.90 -18.31
CA GLU A 114 -11.09 18.13 -17.93
C GLU A 114 -11.16 18.80 -16.55
N ALA A 115 -12.29 19.38 -16.22
CA ALA A 115 -12.55 19.80 -14.84
C ALA A 115 -12.75 18.58 -13.97
N PRO A 116 -12.18 18.53 -12.74
CA PRO A 116 -12.57 17.53 -11.74
C PRO A 116 -14.07 17.65 -11.44
N SER A 117 -14.69 16.55 -11.06
CA SER A 117 -16.03 16.62 -10.45
C SER A 117 -15.99 17.37 -9.11
N ASP A 118 -17.12 17.87 -8.64
CA ASP A 118 -17.19 18.60 -7.36
C ASP A 118 -16.71 17.74 -6.19
N ALA A 119 -16.99 16.45 -6.22
CA ALA A 119 -16.55 15.50 -5.19
C ALA A 119 -15.03 15.31 -5.21
N GLU A 120 -14.43 15.11 -6.39
CA GLU A 120 -12.97 15.01 -6.56
C GLU A 120 -12.28 16.30 -6.13
N LEU A 121 -12.79 17.44 -6.58
CA LEU A 121 -12.23 18.75 -6.23
C LEU A 121 -12.29 19.00 -4.72
N SER A 122 -13.41 18.70 -4.08
CA SER A 122 -13.55 18.82 -2.63
C SER A 122 -12.56 17.95 -1.87
N ALA A 123 -12.39 16.70 -2.29
CA ALA A 123 -11.42 15.78 -1.70
C ALA A 123 -9.98 16.27 -1.89
N ILE A 124 -9.63 16.73 -3.10
CA ILE A 124 -8.29 17.26 -3.40
C ILE A 124 -8.01 18.50 -2.54
N LEU A 125 -8.92 19.46 -2.50
CA LEU A 125 -8.72 20.70 -1.74
C LEU A 125 -8.60 20.48 -0.22
N LYS A 126 -9.23 19.44 0.31
CA LYS A 126 -9.10 19.05 1.71
C LYS A 126 -7.65 18.69 2.08
N TYR A 127 -6.94 17.99 1.20
CA TYR A 127 -5.61 17.44 1.49
C TYR A 127 -4.48 18.20 0.81
N PHE A 128 -4.77 18.89 -0.31
CA PHE A 128 -3.79 19.60 -1.14
C PHE A 128 -4.22 21.05 -1.43
N PRO A 129 -4.49 21.88 -0.39
CA PRO A 129 -5.03 23.23 -0.60
C PRO A 129 -4.04 24.21 -1.25
N ASN A 130 -2.73 23.93 -1.16
CA ASN A 130 -1.65 24.83 -1.54
C ASN A 130 -0.78 24.27 -2.69
N ALA A 131 -1.40 23.60 -3.66
CA ALA A 131 -0.67 23.08 -4.81
C ALA A 131 0.02 24.20 -5.61
N ARG A 132 1.23 23.92 -6.09
CA ARG A 132 2.01 24.85 -6.93
C ARG A 132 1.73 24.61 -8.40
N GLU A 133 1.92 25.63 -9.21
CA GLU A 133 1.78 25.53 -10.66
C GLU A 133 2.64 24.38 -11.22
N GLY A 134 2.04 23.55 -12.08
CA GLY A 134 2.69 22.37 -12.67
C GLY A 134 2.70 21.11 -11.79
N PHE A 135 2.17 21.16 -10.56
CA PHE A 135 2.11 19.99 -9.68
C PHE A 135 1.20 18.91 -10.25
N LEU A 136 1.67 17.65 -10.23
CA LEU A 136 0.88 16.47 -10.59
C LEU A 136 0.54 15.69 -9.32
N LEU A 137 -0.73 15.34 -9.17
CA LEU A 137 -1.24 14.50 -8.09
C LEU A 137 -1.77 13.19 -8.68
N ASP A 138 -1.23 12.08 -8.21
CA ASP A 138 -1.78 10.74 -8.43
C ASP A 138 -2.54 10.35 -7.17
N ILE A 139 -3.85 10.13 -7.27
CA ILE A 139 -4.70 9.75 -6.15
C ILE A 139 -5.66 8.65 -6.56
N SER A 140 -5.77 7.60 -5.76
CA SER A 140 -6.72 6.51 -5.98
C SER A 140 -7.95 6.67 -5.09
N PHE A 141 -9.03 7.14 -5.64
CA PHE A 141 -10.33 7.10 -4.96
C PHE A 141 -10.84 5.67 -4.81
N ASP A 142 -10.46 4.78 -5.74
CA ASP A 142 -10.77 3.35 -5.66
C ASP A 142 -10.09 2.68 -4.45
N ALA A 143 -8.82 3.00 -4.18
CA ALA A 143 -8.12 2.51 -2.99
C ALA A 143 -8.77 3.02 -1.69
N ILE A 144 -9.16 4.30 -1.65
CA ILE A 144 -9.85 4.90 -0.50
C ILE A 144 -11.21 4.23 -0.27
N ASP A 145 -11.97 3.99 -1.34
CA ASP A 145 -13.29 3.33 -1.27
C ASP A 145 -13.15 1.86 -0.83
N LEU A 146 -12.19 1.13 -1.39
CA LEU A 146 -11.88 -0.24 -0.97
C LEU A 146 -11.53 -0.29 0.53
N PHE A 147 -10.63 0.58 0.97
CA PHE A 147 -10.24 0.67 2.36
C PHE A 147 -11.43 1.03 3.26
N GLY A 148 -12.28 1.94 2.81
CA GLY A 148 -13.54 2.28 3.49
C GLY A 148 -14.48 1.09 3.66
N LYS A 149 -14.64 0.28 2.62
CA LYS A 149 -15.44 -0.97 2.67
C LYS A 149 -14.86 -2.00 3.64
N ILE A 150 -13.55 -2.07 3.78
CA ILE A 150 -12.86 -2.92 4.75
C ILE A 150 -13.15 -2.43 6.19
N CYS A 151 -12.99 -1.14 6.43
CA CYS A 151 -13.18 -0.55 7.75
C CYS A 151 -14.64 -0.53 8.20
N ALA A 152 -15.60 -0.42 7.28
CA ALA A 152 -17.04 -0.35 7.57
C ALA A 152 -17.64 -1.69 8.01
N GLN A 153 -16.97 -2.83 7.77
CA GLN A 153 -17.49 -4.13 8.23
C GLN A 153 -17.43 -4.23 9.75
N ASN A 154 -18.35 -5.04 10.31
CA ASN A 154 -18.46 -5.24 11.75
C ASN A 154 -17.46 -6.31 12.24
N TRP A 155 -16.22 -5.91 12.45
CA TRP A 155 -15.15 -6.75 13.01
C TRP A 155 -14.31 -5.94 14.00
N ARG A 156 -13.61 -6.62 14.90
CA ARG A 156 -12.64 -6.02 15.83
C ARG A 156 -11.28 -6.68 15.68
N GLY A 157 -10.23 -5.97 16.06
CA GLY A 157 -8.87 -6.47 16.02
C GLY A 157 -7.89 -5.43 15.50
N ILE A 158 -6.92 -5.88 14.73
CA ILE A 158 -5.86 -5.03 14.19
C ILE A 158 -5.80 -5.09 12.67
N LEU A 159 -5.34 -3.99 12.10
CA LEU A 159 -5.08 -3.82 10.68
C LEU A 159 -3.60 -3.50 10.52
N ILE A 160 -2.91 -4.19 9.60
CA ILE A 160 -1.51 -3.96 9.23
C ILE A 160 -1.43 -3.96 7.71
N PHE A 161 -1.25 -2.79 7.10
CA PHE A 161 -1.07 -2.63 5.66
C PHE A 161 0.35 -2.15 5.38
N ALA A 162 1.09 -2.89 4.57
CA ALA A 162 2.40 -2.52 4.06
C ALA A 162 2.24 -2.06 2.61
N ASP A 163 2.65 -0.82 2.31
CA ASP A 163 2.52 -0.26 0.97
C ASP A 163 3.47 0.92 0.78
N TYR A 164 3.53 1.50 -0.42
CA TYR A 164 4.33 2.69 -0.75
C TYR A 164 3.67 3.99 -0.26
N PHE A 165 3.07 3.96 0.93
CA PHE A 165 2.36 5.11 1.50
C PHE A 165 3.23 6.36 1.58
N ARG A 166 2.59 7.50 1.32
CA ARG A 166 3.17 8.81 1.57
C ARG A 166 2.15 9.73 2.23
N SER A 167 2.64 10.60 3.10
CA SER A 167 1.83 11.69 3.61
C SER A 167 1.55 12.73 2.52
N CYS A 168 0.50 13.52 2.68
CA CYS A 168 0.21 14.64 1.79
C CYS A 168 1.40 15.60 1.68
N ALA A 169 2.11 15.85 2.79
CA ALA A 169 3.29 16.69 2.81
C ALA A 169 4.41 16.13 1.92
N GLU A 170 4.69 14.83 2.02
CA GLU A 170 5.70 14.17 1.18
C GLU A 170 5.29 14.14 -0.29
N LEU A 171 4.00 13.93 -0.60
CA LEU A 171 3.51 13.99 -1.97
C LEU A 171 3.70 15.38 -2.58
N MET A 172 3.49 16.44 -1.81
CA MET A 172 3.73 17.82 -2.25
C MET A 172 5.19 18.12 -2.62
N GLU A 173 6.14 17.35 -2.11
CA GLU A 173 7.56 17.45 -2.49
C GLU A 173 7.91 16.67 -3.77
N ILE A 174 6.94 15.96 -4.38
CA ILE A 174 7.12 15.19 -5.60
C ILE A 174 6.27 15.80 -6.72
N PRO A 175 6.68 16.93 -7.33
CA PRO A 175 5.84 17.69 -8.26
C PRO A 175 5.50 16.93 -9.55
N SER A 176 6.25 15.89 -9.90
CA SER A 176 6.01 15.03 -11.09
C SER A 176 4.96 13.93 -10.87
N GLY A 177 4.35 13.85 -9.67
CA GLY A 177 3.53 12.73 -9.26
C GLY A 177 4.35 11.47 -8.92
N THR A 178 3.67 10.44 -8.45
CA THR A 178 4.31 9.21 -7.97
C THR A 178 4.12 8.01 -8.88
N ALA A 179 3.27 8.12 -9.91
CA ALA A 179 2.99 7.00 -10.80
C ALA A 179 4.23 6.51 -11.55
N ARG A 180 4.40 5.21 -11.56
CA ARG A 180 5.48 4.48 -12.22
C ARG A 180 4.91 3.32 -13.03
N ALA A 181 5.55 3.01 -14.13
CA ALA A 181 5.30 1.80 -14.90
C ALA A 181 6.51 0.88 -14.82
N TYR A 182 6.29 -0.37 -14.49
CA TYR A 182 7.35 -1.35 -14.31
C TYR A 182 7.36 -2.36 -15.44
N GLU A 183 8.57 -2.73 -15.87
CA GLU A 183 8.81 -3.80 -16.83
C GLU A 183 10.19 -4.41 -16.58
N SER A 184 10.26 -5.72 -16.36
CA SER A 184 11.51 -6.45 -16.16
C SER A 184 12.42 -5.80 -15.08
N HIS A 185 11.86 -5.47 -13.92
CA HIS A 185 12.52 -4.83 -12.77
C HIS A 185 13.05 -3.41 -13.02
N LYS A 186 12.57 -2.73 -14.06
CA LYS A 186 12.89 -1.32 -14.33
C LYS A 186 11.65 -0.47 -14.25
N ASP A 187 11.75 0.64 -13.54
CA ASP A 187 10.69 1.64 -13.47
C ASP A 187 10.85 2.70 -14.55
N SER A 188 9.73 3.32 -14.90
CA SER A 188 9.66 4.42 -15.86
C SER A 188 8.47 5.32 -15.56
N THR A 189 8.63 6.61 -15.79
CA THR A 189 7.53 7.58 -15.72
C THR A 189 6.70 7.65 -17.01
N GLU A 190 7.11 6.95 -18.07
CA GLU A 190 6.37 6.87 -19.33
C GLU A 190 5.24 5.85 -19.23
N LEU A 191 4.14 6.21 -18.59
CA LEU A 191 3.05 5.30 -18.21
C LEU A 191 2.38 4.63 -19.42
N PHE A 192 2.35 5.28 -20.58
CA PHE A 192 1.63 4.79 -21.75
C PHE A 192 2.49 4.06 -22.76
N LEU A 193 3.79 3.95 -22.52
CA LEU A 193 4.67 3.14 -23.35
C LEU A 193 4.31 1.68 -23.15
N ARG A 194 3.95 0.97 -24.24
CA ARG A 194 3.50 -0.43 -24.21
C ARG A 194 2.33 -0.68 -23.25
N ALA A 195 1.30 0.20 -23.32
CA ALA A 195 0.11 0.08 -22.50
C ALA A 195 -0.51 -1.33 -22.56
N GLY A 196 -0.84 -1.88 -21.39
CA GLY A 196 -1.37 -3.24 -21.23
C GLY A 196 -0.31 -4.34 -21.08
N ALA A 197 1.01 -4.00 -21.18
CA ALA A 197 2.10 -4.95 -20.99
C ALA A 197 3.02 -4.58 -19.82
N ARG A 198 2.61 -3.61 -19.00
CA ARG A 198 3.39 -3.07 -17.87
C ARG A 198 2.48 -2.86 -16.68
N ASP A 199 2.98 -3.16 -15.50
CA ASP A 199 2.29 -2.85 -14.27
C ASP A 199 2.49 -1.37 -13.93
N ILE A 200 1.40 -0.71 -13.56
CA ILE A 200 1.41 0.71 -13.20
C ILE A 200 1.05 0.82 -11.73
N THR A 201 1.89 1.48 -10.96
CA THR A 201 1.69 1.73 -9.52
C THR A 201 1.77 3.21 -9.22
N HIS A 202 1.31 3.58 -8.02
CA HIS A 202 1.44 4.92 -7.46
C HIS A 202 1.69 4.82 -5.95
N SER A 203 2.00 5.93 -5.28
CA SER A 203 2.09 5.95 -3.81
C SER A 203 0.74 6.35 -3.21
N PRO A 204 0.08 5.45 -2.45
CA PRO A 204 -1.18 5.78 -1.79
C PRO A 204 -1.02 6.92 -0.77
N CYS A 205 -1.94 7.90 -0.82
CA CYS A 205 -1.96 9.00 0.13
C CYS A 205 -2.49 8.53 1.49
N PHE A 206 -1.74 8.77 2.56
CA PHE A 206 -2.06 8.25 3.89
C PHE A 206 -3.25 8.95 4.56
N GLU A 207 -3.35 10.28 4.49
CA GLU A 207 -4.35 11.04 5.27
C GLU A 207 -5.80 10.71 4.93
N PRO A 208 -6.20 10.47 3.66
CA PRO A 208 -7.55 9.99 3.35
C PRO A 208 -7.88 8.65 3.99
N LEU A 209 -6.91 7.74 4.06
CA LEU A 209 -7.06 6.43 4.69
C LEU A 209 -7.12 6.56 6.22
N LEU A 210 -6.28 7.43 6.79
CA LEU A 210 -6.30 7.77 8.22
C LEU A 210 -7.67 8.29 8.65
N ASP A 211 -8.22 9.25 7.91
CA ASP A 211 -9.54 9.82 8.20
C ASP A 211 -10.64 8.76 8.09
N THR A 212 -10.57 7.91 7.07
CA THR A 212 -11.52 6.80 6.85
C THR A 212 -11.48 5.80 8.01
N ALA A 213 -10.28 5.40 8.45
CA ALA A 213 -10.14 4.50 9.58
C ALA A 213 -10.67 5.11 10.89
N LYS A 214 -10.30 6.36 11.18
CA LYS A 214 -10.79 7.09 12.38
C LYS A 214 -12.31 7.22 12.39
N THR A 215 -12.91 7.57 11.26
CA THR A 215 -14.39 7.69 11.14
C THR A 215 -15.06 6.33 11.35
N SER A 216 -14.38 5.24 11.03
CA SER A 216 -14.85 3.87 11.25
C SER A 216 -14.53 3.32 12.65
N GLY A 217 -14.06 4.16 13.57
CA GLY A 217 -13.80 3.80 14.97
C GLY A 217 -12.44 3.14 15.25
N PHE A 218 -11.49 3.21 14.30
CA PHE A 218 -10.15 2.72 14.55
C PHE A 218 -9.26 3.76 15.23
N SER A 219 -8.44 3.30 16.18
CA SER A 219 -7.27 4.02 16.65
C SER A 219 -6.10 3.74 15.71
N VAL A 220 -5.63 4.77 15.02
CA VAL A 220 -4.59 4.63 13.99
C VAL A 220 -3.24 5.08 14.54
N ASN A 221 -2.22 4.25 14.41
CA ASN A 221 -0.86 4.60 14.75
C ASN A 221 -0.24 5.57 13.71
N PRO A 222 0.80 6.33 14.09
CA PRO A 222 1.55 7.11 13.12
C PRO A 222 2.07 6.25 11.97
N LEU A 223 2.07 6.80 10.75
CA LEU A 223 2.72 6.16 9.61
C LEU A 223 4.22 6.09 9.86
N VAL A 224 4.79 4.90 9.77
CA VAL A 224 6.22 4.66 10.01
C VAL A 224 6.82 3.82 8.89
N SER A 225 8.14 3.85 8.76
CA SER A 225 8.84 2.94 7.85
C SER A 225 8.64 1.48 8.26
N GLN A 226 8.72 0.58 7.29
CA GLN A 226 8.65 -0.86 7.54
C GLN A 226 9.72 -1.32 8.54
N GLY A 227 10.94 -0.78 8.39
CA GLY A 227 12.05 -1.06 9.29
C GLY A 227 11.73 -0.66 10.72
N ASP A 228 11.28 0.59 10.94
CA ASP A 228 10.94 1.10 12.26
C ASP A 228 9.76 0.33 12.89
N PHE A 229 8.75 0.01 12.09
CA PHE A 229 7.62 -0.79 12.55
C PHE A 229 8.07 -2.13 13.12
N PHE A 230 8.82 -2.91 12.33
CA PHE A 230 9.26 -4.23 12.76
C PHE A 230 10.29 -4.18 13.90
N MET A 231 11.19 -3.21 13.89
CA MET A 231 12.14 -3.02 15.00
C MET A 231 11.41 -2.78 16.33
N ARG A 232 10.26 -2.11 16.31
CA ARG A 232 9.44 -1.84 17.50
C ARG A 232 8.50 -3.00 17.83
N GLU A 233 7.80 -3.54 16.84
CA GLU A 233 6.71 -4.49 17.10
C GLU A 233 7.14 -5.96 17.01
N SER A 234 8.30 -6.27 16.42
CA SER A 234 8.78 -7.63 16.22
C SER A 234 10.15 -7.91 16.87
N THR A 235 10.51 -7.14 17.89
CA THR A 235 11.83 -7.12 18.53
C THR A 235 12.29 -8.52 18.97
N ASP A 236 11.42 -9.32 19.58
CA ASP A 236 11.81 -10.66 20.09
C ASP A 236 12.07 -11.65 18.96
N TYR A 237 11.29 -11.58 17.88
CA TYR A 237 11.53 -12.39 16.68
C TYR A 237 12.85 -11.99 16.01
N ILE A 238 13.11 -10.70 15.87
CA ILE A 238 14.36 -10.15 15.31
C ILE A 238 15.56 -10.62 16.15
N ARG A 239 15.45 -10.54 17.49
CA ARG A 239 16.50 -10.97 18.41
C ARG A 239 16.78 -12.47 18.24
N THR A 240 15.74 -13.31 18.22
CA THR A 240 15.88 -14.76 18.03
C THR A 240 16.62 -15.11 16.73
N LEU A 241 16.31 -14.41 15.65
CA LEU A 241 17.02 -14.60 14.37
C LEU A 241 18.47 -14.10 14.41
N ALA A 242 18.71 -12.95 15.02
CA ALA A 242 20.03 -12.35 15.11
C ALA A 242 20.99 -13.23 15.96
N GLU A 243 20.50 -13.83 17.03
CA GLU A 243 21.25 -14.68 17.95
C GLU A 243 21.46 -16.12 17.43
N SER A 244 20.86 -16.51 16.29
CA SER A 244 21.11 -17.80 15.65
C SER A 244 22.62 -18.00 15.45
N GLN A 245 23.14 -19.16 15.90
CA GLN A 245 24.57 -19.48 15.81
C GLN A 245 25.03 -19.85 14.40
N ASP A 246 24.09 -20.08 13.48
CA ASP A 246 24.40 -20.34 12.10
C ASP A 246 24.80 -19.03 11.38
N ALA A 247 26.08 -18.90 11.07
CA ALA A 247 26.64 -17.76 10.36
C ALA A 247 26.13 -17.67 8.91
N PHE A 248 25.63 -18.77 8.35
CA PHE A 248 25.12 -18.86 6.97
C PHE A 248 23.59 -18.88 6.91
N ASP A 249 22.91 -18.57 8.03
CA ASP A 249 21.44 -18.50 8.05
C ASP A 249 20.92 -17.45 7.04
N THR A 250 20.34 -17.93 5.95
CA THR A 250 19.81 -17.11 4.87
C THR A 250 18.71 -16.15 5.35
N ARG A 251 18.00 -16.48 6.44
CA ARG A 251 17.01 -15.63 7.08
C ARG A 251 17.60 -14.33 7.61
N LYS A 252 18.85 -14.30 8.07
CA LYS A 252 19.53 -13.07 8.50
C LYS A 252 19.71 -12.09 7.35
N ARG A 253 20.01 -12.60 6.15
CA ARG A 253 20.12 -11.76 4.96
C ARG A 253 18.76 -11.19 4.55
N GLU A 254 17.72 -12.03 4.58
CA GLU A 254 16.35 -11.60 4.29
C GLU A 254 15.89 -10.56 5.33
N LEU A 255 16.15 -10.78 6.62
CA LEU A 255 15.87 -9.83 7.68
C LEU A 255 16.56 -8.47 7.41
N ALA A 256 17.83 -8.50 7.05
CA ALA A 256 18.57 -7.29 6.71
C ALA A 256 17.97 -6.55 5.50
N GLN A 257 17.47 -7.24 4.50
CA GLN A 257 16.78 -6.62 3.35
C GLN A 257 15.46 -5.97 3.77
N LEU A 258 14.69 -6.62 4.63
CA LEU A 258 13.39 -6.11 5.09
C LEU A 258 13.50 -4.90 6.02
N LEU A 259 14.57 -4.81 6.82
CA LEU A 259 14.75 -3.76 7.82
C LEU A 259 15.63 -2.59 7.35
N SER A 260 16.53 -2.84 6.42
CA SER A 260 17.53 -1.83 6.02
C SER A 260 16.90 -0.67 5.25
N PRO A 261 17.20 0.59 5.61
CA PRO A 261 16.73 1.77 4.88
C PRO A 261 17.21 1.82 3.41
N VAL A 262 18.34 1.16 3.11
CA VAL A 262 18.90 1.11 1.74
C VAL A 262 18.11 0.16 0.83
N PHE A 263 17.32 -0.74 1.42
CA PHE A 263 16.50 -1.70 0.69
C PHE A 263 15.02 -1.45 0.95
N MET A 264 14.30 -2.45 1.48
CA MET A 264 12.85 -2.40 1.66
C MET A 264 12.41 -1.63 2.92
N GLY A 265 13.31 -1.47 3.91
CA GLY A 265 12.96 -0.95 5.23
C GLY A 265 12.42 0.47 5.24
N GLU A 266 12.84 1.34 4.30
CA GLU A 266 12.36 2.72 4.19
C GLU A 266 11.39 2.92 3.03
N VAL A 267 11.50 2.09 1.98
CA VAL A 267 10.67 2.20 0.77
C VAL A 267 9.22 1.88 1.08
N PHE A 268 9.01 0.80 1.84
CA PHE A 268 7.70 0.43 2.34
C PHE A 268 7.39 1.13 3.65
N ARG A 269 6.13 1.50 3.82
CA ARG A 269 5.60 2.04 5.06
C ARG A 269 4.44 1.23 5.57
N ILE A 270 4.28 1.23 6.89
CA ILE A 270 3.23 0.47 7.55
C ILE A 270 2.17 1.43 8.10
N MET A 271 0.96 1.25 7.62
CA MET A 271 -0.25 1.74 8.26
C MET A 271 -0.77 0.67 9.19
N SER A 272 -0.82 0.94 10.48
CA SER A 272 -1.41 0.03 11.47
C SER A 272 -2.49 0.72 12.31
N ALA A 273 -3.54 -0.02 12.63
CA ALA A 273 -4.67 0.50 13.38
C ALA A 273 -5.33 -0.59 14.22
N THR A 274 -6.03 -0.18 15.27
CA THR A 274 -6.77 -1.09 16.17
C THR A 274 -8.20 -0.63 16.36
N ARG A 275 -9.13 -1.59 16.42
CA ARG A 275 -10.52 -1.42 16.86
C ARG A 275 -10.89 -2.59 17.77
N LEU A 276 -10.75 -2.40 19.09
CA LEU A 276 -10.90 -3.45 20.12
C LEU A 276 -12.09 -3.18 21.02
#